data_08f2eed087ae0b3f22ebca96d4e8c437
#
_entry.id   08f2eed087ae0b3f22ebca96d4e8c437
#
_cell.length_a   1.000
_cell.length_b   1.000
_cell.length_c   1.000
_cell.angle_alpha   90.00
_cell.angle_beta   90.00
_cell.angle_gamma   90.00
#
_symmetry.space_group_name_H-M   'P 1'
#
loop_
_entity.id
_entity.type
_entity.pdbx_description
1 polymer ?
#
loop_
_entity_poly.entity_id
_entity_poly.type
_entity_poly.pdbx_seq_one_letter_code
_entity_poly.pdbx_strand_id
1 'polypeptide(L)'
;MKPHWPTPPQRPQGAPNILVILFDDVGFSDFGCYGSPIRTPHIDKLAAAGLRYTGFHTTVMCSTTRAALLTGRNHHAVGMGCLANFDSGFDGYRGKISKEAATIAELLRPHGWRNSFAGKWHVTPLTQSGPAGPYDGWPLGRGFDRFYGFMDAETDQYAPALVRDNSHIDPPGGFDSGYHLTADLVDQSIRYLADTQADAPQAPWMHWLALGACHAPHQVPKALIQSYDKVFERDWDVERQISMGIVPPGTQLPPRNAGVKAWADCSAPEQRLFTRLQAAYAAMLEHADIHIGRLMAYLQTSGMVDNTLVLVLSDNGASQEGGPLGMVNAMGPYNLKPEDLAEKLRRIDDIGGPDTHSNFPHGWAMAANTPLKRYKQNTHGGGIRDPLVMAWPKGIAARGELRHGFWHSSDVTPTLMELCGAHLPSTVNGIPQMPITGESFKNTLANTLDNAGLPARKAPQYFEMFGHRGIWQDGWKAVAFHPMGTPYDADVWELYHLDQDFSENHDLAATQPEKLEQLKALWWQQAAANQVLPMDDRFAARLAENARRYHADRRANGQHGLQSGL
;
A
#
# COMPACT_ATOMS: atom_id res chain seq x y z
N MET A 1 -7.36 32.24 43.11
CA MET A 1 -7.58 31.38 41.91
C MET A 1 -8.25 30.10 42.37
N LYS A 2 -9.30 29.63 41.67
CA LYS A 2 -9.88 28.32 41.92
C LYS A 2 -9.14 27.29 41.05
N PRO A 3 -8.83 26.09 41.57
CA PRO A 3 -8.27 25.02 40.74
C PRO A 3 -9.20 24.70 39.58
N HIS A 4 -8.64 24.56 38.39
CA HIS A 4 -9.37 24.12 37.20
C HIS A 4 -8.69 22.87 36.63
N TRP A 5 -9.43 21.80 36.54
CA TRP A 5 -8.99 20.57 35.91
C TRP A 5 -9.52 20.52 34.48
N PRO A 6 -8.67 20.36 33.45
CA PRO A 6 -9.15 20.21 32.09
C PRO A 6 -10.04 18.96 31.99
N THR A 7 -11.17 19.10 31.32
CA THR A 7 -12.03 17.95 31.03
C THR A 7 -11.32 17.04 30.02
N PRO A 8 -11.13 15.74 30.32
CA PRO A 8 -10.56 14.82 29.37
C PRO A 8 -11.39 14.78 28.07
N PRO A 9 -10.74 14.65 26.89
CA PRO A 9 -11.48 14.43 25.65
C PRO A 9 -12.41 13.24 25.77
N GLN A 10 -13.65 13.41 25.32
CA GLN A 10 -14.64 12.33 25.35
C GLN A 10 -14.85 11.77 23.95
N ARG A 11 -14.92 10.44 23.86
CA ARG A 11 -15.27 9.73 22.64
C ARG A 11 -16.65 10.18 22.16
N PRO A 12 -16.84 10.62 20.91
CA PRO A 12 -18.16 10.85 20.34
C PRO A 12 -19.00 9.58 20.40
N GLN A 13 -20.31 9.74 20.72
CA GLN A 13 -21.22 8.61 20.85
C GLN A 13 -21.26 7.77 19.56
N GLY A 14 -21.04 6.47 19.66
CA GLY A 14 -21.05 5.53 18.53
C GLY A 14 -19.76 5.46 17.73
N ALA A 15 -18.79 6.33 17.97
CA ALA A 15 -17.53 6.29 17.23
C ALA A 15 -16.78 4.95 17.41
N PRO A 16 -16.22 4.35 16.34
CA PRO A 16 -15.52 3.06 16.41
C PRO A 16 -14.11 3.17 16.99
N ASN A 17 -13.57 2.05 17.43
CA ASN A 17 -12.14 1.83 17.34
C ASN A 17 -11.77 1.59 15.87
N ILE A 18 -10.52 1.83 15.49
CA ILE A 18 -10.06 1.73 14.10
C ILE A 18 -8.87 0.78 14.05
N LEU A 19 -8.96 -0.24 13.20
CA LEU A 19 -7.85 -1.11 12.83
C LEU A 19 -7.61 -1.01 11.33
N VAL A 20 -6.46 -0.51 10.93
CA VAL A 20 -6.03 -0.48 9.52
C VAL A 20 -4.96 -1.56 9.33
N ILE A 21 -5.24 -2.55 8.49
CA ILE A 21 -4.31 -3.59 8.08
C ILE A 21 -3.90 -3.28 6.66
N LEU A 22 -2.67 -2.80 6.50
CA LEU A 22 -2.12 -2.35 5.22
C LEU A 22 -1.08 -3.35 4.73
N PHE A 23 -1.35 -3.97 3.60
CA PHE A 23 -0.41 -4.81 2.87
C PHE A 23 0.47 -3.98 1.95
N ASP A 24 1.59 -4.56 1.55
CA ASP A 24 2.60 -3.99 0.66
C ASP A 24 2.70 -4.88 -0.59
N ASP A 25 2.54 -4.32 -1.79
CA ASP A 25 2.64 -5.03 -3.07
C ASP A 25 1.65 -6.20 -3.27
N VAL A 26 0.45 -6.13 -2.70
CA VAL A 26 -0.60 -7.13 -2.91
C VAL A 26 -1.53 -6.68 -4.04
N GLY A 27 -1.64 -7.48 -5.09
CA GLY A 27 -2.45 -7.17 -6.26
C GLY A 27 -3.95 -7.32 -6.03
N PHE A 28 -4.74 -6.76 -6.97
CA PHE A 28 -6.20 -6.75 -6.92
C PHE A 28 -6.83 -8.12 -6.69
N SER A 29 -6.24 -9.16 -7.26
CA SER A 29 -6.80 -10.51 -7.23
C SER A 29 -6.16 -11.45 -6.21
N ASP A 30 -5.27 -10.99 -5.34
CA ASP A 30 -4.48 -11.88 -4.49
C ASP A 30 -5.21 -12.40 -3.25
N PHE A 31 -6.25 -11.73 -2.76
CA PHE A 31 -7.06 -12.26 -1.66
C PHE A 31 -8.07 -13.31 -2.16
N GLY A 32 -8.31 -14.36 -1.37
CA GLY A 32 -9.30 -15.40 -1.69
C GLY A 32 -10.69 -14.84 -1.98
N CYS A 33 -11.12 -13.83 -1.22
CA CYS A 33 -12.39 -13.10 -1.43
C CYS A 33 -12.41 -12.22 -2.70
N TYR A 34 -11.28 -12.07 -3.40
CA TYR A 34 -11.17 -11.46 -4.73
C TYR A 34 -10.86 -12.47 -5.84
N GLY A 35 -10.88 -13.77 -5.54
CA GLY A 35 -10.78 -14.83 -6.54
C GLY A 35 -9.47 -15.62 -6.53
N SER A 36 -8.49 -15.25 -5.69
CA SER A 36 -7.19 -15.94 -5.59
C SER A 36 -7.32 -17.41 -5.18
N PRO A 37 -6.43 -18.28 -5.67
CA PRO A 37 -6.19 -19.59 -5.07
C PRO A 37 -5.34 -19.52 -3.79
N ILE A 38 -4.77 -18.35 -3.44
CA ILE A 38 -4.02 -18.16 -2.21
C ILE A 38 -4.98 -18.21 -1.02
N ARG A 39 -4.58 -18.91 0.02
CA ARG A 39 -5.43 -19.10 1.21
C ARG A 39 -5.37 -17.89 2.12
N THR A 40 -6.50 -17.16 2.21
CA THR A 40 -6.67 -15.99 3.10
C THR A 40 -7.96 -16.10 3.94
N PRO A 41 -8.18 -17.21 4.69
CA PRO A 41 -9.46 -17.48 5.33
C PRO A 41 -9.88 -16.45 6.36
N HIS A 42 -8.94 -15.75 7.00
CA HIS A 42 -9.27 -14.73 7.99
C HIS A 42 -9.69 -13.41 7.34
N ILE A 43 -9.03 -13.00 6.25
CA ILE A 43 -9.45 -11.86 5.42
C ILE A 43 -10.78 -12.18 4.74
N ASP A 44 -10.96 -13.38 4.21
CA ASP A 44 -12.21 -13.83 3.59
C ASP A 44 -13.39 -13.79 4.57
N LYS A 45 -13.14 -14.15 5.84
CA LYS A 45 -14.13 -14.03 6.91
C LYS A 45 -14.51 -12.57 7.19
N LEU A 46 -13.54 -11.65 7.20
CA LEU A 46 -13.82 -10.21 7.33
C LEU A 46 -14.65 -9.71 6.14
N ALA A 47 -14.30 -10.10 4.93
CA ALA A 47 -15.04 -9.78 3.72
C ALA A 47 -16.49 -10.30 3.75
N ALA A 48 -16.69 -11.53 4.21
CA ALA A 48 -18.02 -12.13 4.36
C ALA A 48 -18.86 -11.44 5.46
N ALA A 49 -18.21 -10.88 6.49
CA ALA A 49 -18.84 -10.15 7.57
C ALA A 49 -19.01 -8.64 7.29
N GLY A 50 -18.52 -8.15 6.16
CA GLY A 50 -18.48 -6.74 5.83
C GLY A 50 -18.67 -6.44 4.34
N LEU A 51 -17.89 -5.52 3.82
CA LEU A 51 -17.95 -5.01 2.45
C LEU A 51 -16.64 -5.26 1.71
N ARG A 52 -16.73 -5.50 0.40
CA ARG A 52 -15.59 -5.53 -0.54
C ARG A 52 -15.75 -4.42 -1.56
N TYR A 53 -14.72 -3.64 -1.77
CA TYR A 53 -14.70 -2.56 -2.75
C TYR A 53 -13.93 -3.01 -3.99
N THR A 54 -14.56 -2.98 -5.15
CA THR A 54 -13.93 -3.37 -6.42
C THR A 54 -13.45 -2.18 -7.24
N GLY A 55 -13.77 -0.97 -6.81
CA GLY A 55 -13.36 0.30 -7.42
C GLY A 55 -12.51 1.17 -6.48
N PHE A 56 -11.82 0.58 -5.49
CA PHE A 56 -10.88 1.31 -4.65
C PHE A 56 -9.55 1.48 -5.39
N HIS A 57 -9.03 2.70 -5.35
CA HIS A 57 -7.77 3.06 -6.03
C HIS A 57 -6.76 3.60 -5.02
N THR A 58 -5.53 3.19 -5.19
CA THR A 58 -4.38 3.68 -4.46
C THR A 58 -3.59 4.65 -5.35
N THR A 59 -2.38 4.96 -4.97
CA THR A 59 -1.40 5.53 -5.87
C THR A 59 -0.48 4.40 -6.38
N VAL A 60 0.45 4.74 -7.24
CA VAL A 60 1.25 3.72 -7.94
C VAL A 60 2.42 3.14 -7.13
N MET A 61 2.65 3.67 -5.90
CA MET A 61 3.81 3.30 -5.05
C MET A 61 3.46 3.41 -3.56
N CYS A 62 4.19 2.66 -2.73
CA CYS A 62 3.94 2.55 -1.30
C CYS A 62 4.01 3.89 -0.52
N SER A 63 5.09 4.68 -0.62
CA SER A 63 5.20 5.97 0.11
C SER A 63 4.08 6.93 -0.24
N THR A 64 3.71 7.00 -1.51
CA THR A 64 2.70 7.94 -2.02
C THR A 64 1.31 7.57 -1.54
N THR A 65 0.95 6.28 -1.55
CA THR A 65 -0.31 5.80 -0.98
C THR A 65 -0.36 5.98 0.54
N ARG A 66 0.74 5.66 1.25
CA ARG A 66 0.82 5.86 2.71
C ARG A 66 0.63 7.32 3.08
N ALA A 67 1.22 8.25 2.33
CA ALA A 67 1.00 9.68 2.52
C ALA A 67 -0.46 10.09 2.28
N ALA A 68 -1.08 9.60 1.20
CA ALA A 68 -2.48 9.88 0.89
C ALA A 68 -3.44 9.32 1.95
N LEU A 69 -3.23 8.06 2.38
CA LEU A 69 -4.00 7.41 3.44
C LEU A 69 -3.90 8.15 4.77
N LEU A 70 -2.68 8.56 5.17
CA LEU A 70 -2.45 9.22 6.44
C LEU A 70 -3.00 10.64 6.50
N THR A 71 -3.09 11.35 5.36
CA THR A 71 -3.38 12.79 5.35
C THR A 71 -4.72 13.17 4.72
N GLY A 72 -5.33 12.26 3.96
CA GLY A 72 -6.54 12.56 3.17
C GLY A 72 -6.30 13.54 2.03
N ARG A 73 -5.06 13.62 1.52
CA ARG A 73 -4.65 14.58 0.48
C ARG A 73 -3.90 13.87 -0.64
N ASN A 74 -3.89 14.51 -1.80
CA ASN A 74 -3.04 14.07 -2.91
C ASN A 74 -1.57 14.10 -2.48
N HIS A 75 -0.85 13.04 -2.80
CA HIS A 75 0.49 12.79 -2.27
C HIS A 75 1.55 13.83 -2.68
N HIS A 76 1.50 14.37 -3.92
CA HIS A 76 2.39 15.45 -4.34
C HIS A 76 2.15 16.73 -3.52
N ALA A 77 0.89 17.09 -3.28
CA ALA A 77 0.56 18.30 -2.53
C ALA A 77 1.14 18.29 -1.11
N VAL A 78 1.39 17.09 -0.55
CA VAL A 78 1.97 16.93 0.78
C VAL A 78 3.49 16.66 0.77
N GLY A 79 4.14 16.72 -0.40
CA GLY A 79 5.58 16.55 -0.55
C GLY A 79 6.04 15.12 -0.82
N MET A 80 5.11 14.18 -1.11
CA MET A 80 5.41 12.77 -1.35
C MET A 80 5.14 12.38 -2.80
N GLY A 81 5.72 13.11 -3.76
CA GLY A 81 5.54 12.85 -5.20
C GLY A 81 6.19 11.56 -5.68
N CYS A 82 7.09 10.96 -4.89
CA CYS A 82 7.75 9.69 -5.15
C CYS A 82 7.98 8.95 -3.83
N LEU A 83 8.87 7.96 -3.82
CA LEU A 83 9.31 7.28 -2.59
C LEU A 83 9.98 8.26 -1.61
N ALA A 84 9.88 7.97 -0.32
CA ALA A 84 10.54 8.76 0.72
C ALA A 84 12.06 8.87 0.54
N ASN A 85 12.65 7.93 -0.21
CA ASN A 85 14.08 7.87 -0.51
C ASN A 85 14.50 8.81 -1.67
N PHE A 86 13.56 9.54 -2.31
CA PHE A 86 13.79 10.30 -3.53
C PHE A 86 13.40 11.77 -3.37
N ASP A 87 14.15 12.54 -2.59
CA ASP A 87 14.02 14.00 -2.58
C ASP A 87 14.67 14.59 -3.85
N SER A 88 13.86 15.15 -4.74
CA SER A 88 14.35 15.81 -5.96
C SER A 88 14.58 17.33 -5.78
N GLY A 89 14.37 17.87 -4.59
CA GLY A 89 14.52 19.28 -4.29
C GLY A 89 13.31 20.16 -4.62
N PHE A 90 12.26 19.60 -5.23
CA PHE A 90 10.99 20.30 -5.48
C PHE A 90 9.98 20.02 -4.36
N ASP A 91 9.10 20.97 -4.08
CA ASP A 91 8.18 20.91 -2.94
C ASP A 91 7.24 19.69 -2.99
N GLY A 92 6.76 19.30 -4.17
CA GLY A 92 5.96 18.10 -4.35
C GLY A 92 6.73 16.77 -4.15
N TYR A 93 8.08 16.80 -4.07
CA TYR A 93 8.96 15.62 -4.11
C TYR A 93 10.01 15.62 -2.98
N ARG A 94 9.62 16.03 -1.77
CA ARG A 94 10.52 16.09 -0.60
C ARG A 94 10.78 14.74 0.06
N GLY A 95 10.02 13.70 -0.31
CA GLY A 95 10.06 12.41 0.39
C GLY A 95 9.61 12.47 1.86
N LYS A 96 8.94 13.55 2.25
CA LYS A 96 8.48 13.85 3.62
C LYS A 96 7.13 14.54 3.59
N ILE A 97 6.20 14.06 4.42
CA ILE A 97 4.89 14.69 4.56
C ILE A 97 5.04 16.06 5.23
N SER A 98 4.54 17.12 4.57
CA SER A 98 4.51 18.48 5.12
C SER A 98 3.78 18.56 6.46
N LYS A 99 4.23 19.44 7.35
CA LYS A 99 3.52 19.73 8.60
C LYS A 99 2.18 20.45 8.39
N GLU A 100 1.97 21.07 7.24
CA GLU A 100 0.68 21.63 6.82
C GLU A 100 -0.35 20.57 6.46
N ALA A 101 0.05 19.30 6.42
CA ALA A 101 -0.79 18.13 6.18
C ALA A 101 -0.76 17.21 7.41
N ALA A 102 -1.55 17.54 8.43
CA ALA A 102 -1.69 16.69 9.60
C ALA A 102 -2.18 15.30 9.21
N THR A 103 -1.61 14.28 9.88
CA THR A 103 -2.03 12.89 9.73
C THR A 103 -3.33 12.63 10.48
N ILE A 104 -4.02 11.55 10.13
CA ILE A 104 -5.22 11.10 10.87
C ILE A 104 -4.92 10.89 12.36
N ALA A 105 -3.72 10.48 12.74
CA ALA A 105 -3.31 10.32 14.14
C ALA A 105 -3.22 11.68 14.86
N GLU A 106 -2.64 12.70 14.21
CA GLU A 106 -2.63 14.07 14.73
C GLU A 106 -4.04 14.65 14.86
N LEU A 107 -4.96 14.29 13.94
CA LEU A 107 -6.35 14.77 13.94
C LEU A 107 -7.24 14.07 14.98
N LEU A 108 -7.04 12.79 15.25
CA LEU A 108 -7.87 12.04 16.22
C LEU A 108 -7.39 12.18 17.67
N ARG A 109 -6.10 12.46 17.90
CA ARG A 109 -5.52 12.59 19.25
C ARG A 109 -6.23 13.63 20.14
N PRO A 110 -6.57 14.84 19.66
CA PRO A 110 -7.33 15.82 20.45
C PRO A 110 -8.74 15.36 20.84
N HIS A 111 -9.30 14.37 20.13
CA HIS A 111 -10.59 13.76 20.42
C HIS A 111 -10.49 12.53 21.33
N GLY A 112 -9.31 12.24 21.88
CA GLY A 112 -9.09 11.19 22.88
C GLY A 112 -8.68 9.83 22.33
N TRP A 113 -8.48 9.67 21.02
CA TRP A 113 -7.96 8.43 20.46
C TRP A 113 -6.51 8.17 20.92
N ARG A 114 -6.25 6.90 21.30
CA ARG A 114 -4.90 6.36 21.51
C ARG A 114 -4.42 5.75 20.20
N ASN A 115 -3.34 6.30 19.66
CA ASN A 115 -2.88 5.96 18.32
C ASN A 115 -1.61 5.12 18.39
N SER A 116 -1.61 3.92 17.83
CA SER A 116 -0.42 3.08 17.77
C SER A 116 -0.19 2.54 16.36
N PHE A 117 1.06 2.24 16.04
CA PHE A 117 1.47 1.79 14.72
C PHE A 117 2.46 0.63 14.84
N ALA A 118 2.24 -0.45 14.10
CA ALA A 118 3.18 -1.55 13.96
C ALA A 118 3.47 -1.81 12.46
N GLY A 119 4.75 -1.87 12.07
CA GLY A 119 5.18 -2.22 10.72
C GLY A 119 5.89 -1.14 9.93
N LYS A 120 5.74 -1.15 8.61
CA LYS A 120 6.40 -0.27 7.64
C LYS A 120 5.88 1.16 7.68
N TRP A 121 6.77 2.11 7.99
CA TRP A 121 6.44 3.54 7.96
C TRP A 121 6.60 4.16 6.56
N HIS A 122 7.79 4.19 6.04
CA HIS A 122 8.20 4.60 4.67
C HIS A 122 7.68 5.98 4.18
N VAL A 123 7.53 6.95 5.07
CA VAL A 123 7.20 8.36 4.75
C VAL A 123 8.15 9.36 5.40
N THR A 124 9.37 8.91 5.70
CA THR A 124 10.47 9.72 6.23
C THR A 124 11.69 9.53 5.34
N PRO A 125 12.38 10.60 4.89
CA PRO A 125 13.60 10.48 4.09
C PRO A 125 14.70 9.69 4.79
N LEU A 126 15.50 8.92 4.04
CA LEU A 126 16.64 8.17 4.59
C LEU A 126 17.61 9.05 5.38
N THR A 127 17.84 10.30 4.94
CA THR A 127 18.67 11.28 5.65
C THR A 127 18.16 11.64 7.05
N GLN A 128 16.89 11.33 7.35
CA GLN A 128 16.20 11.60 8.60
C GLN A 128 15.75 10.33 9.33
N SER A 129 16.11 9.15 8.84
CA SER A 129 15.72 7.85 9.43
C SER A 129 16.80 7.26 10.36
N GLY A 130 17.91 7.97 10.58
CA GLY A 130 18.99 7.52 11.44
C GLY A 130 18.69 7.70 12.94
N PRO A 131 19.52 7.09 13.82
CA PRO A 131 19.30 7.07 15.28
C PRO A 131 19.41 8.44 15.97
N ALA A 132 19.89 9.46 15.26
CA ALA A 132 19.95 10.85 15.75
C ALA A 132 18.79 11.72 15.25
N GLY A 133 17.85 11.17 14.49
CA GLY A 133 16.73 11.91 13.88
C GLY A 133 17.14 12.84 12.73
N PRO A 134 16.39 13.94 12.49
CA PRO A 134 15.31 14.49 13.32
C PRO A 134 14.06 13.59 13.36
N TYR A 135 13.36 13.56 14.50
CA TYR A 135 12.23 12.66 14.72
C TYR A 135 10.86 13.25 14.36
N ASP A 136 10.83 14.47 13.84
CA ASP A 136 9.57 15.19 13.55
C ASP A 136 8.76 14.61 12.37
N GLY A 137 9.41 13.81 11.51
CA GLY A 137 8.79 13.02 10.45
C GLY A 137 8.47 11.57 10.85
N TRP A 138 8.95 11.11 12.00
CA TRP A 138 8.75 9.75 12.51
C TRP A 138 7.33 9.56 13.03
N PRO A 139 6.86 8.31 13.23
CA PRO A 139 5.49 8.05 13.67
C PRO A 139 5.06 8.84 14.91
N LEU A 140 5.91 8.91 15.96
CA LEU A 140 5.60 9.67 17.17
C LEU A 140 5.50 11.17 16.90
N GLY A 141 6.39 11.72 16.06
CA GLY A 141 6.36 13.11 15.60
C GLY A 141 5.16 13.44 14.69
N ARG A 142 4.41 12.42 14.26
CA ARG A 142 3.23 12.50 13.40
C ARG A 142 1.96 11.95 14.07
N GLY A 143 1.88 12.03 15.42
CA GLY A 143 0.66 11.85 16.20
C GLY A 143 0.39 10.42 16.71
N PHE A 144 1.26 9.44 16.42
CA PHE A 144 1.18 8.13 17.05
C PHE A 144 1.80 8.17 18.46
N ASP A 145 1.22 7.46 19.40
CA ASP A 145 1.69 7.37 20.78
C ASP A 145 2.76 6.29 20.93
N ARG A 146 2.69 5.25 20.12
CA ARG A 146 3.61 4.12 20.10
C ARG A 146 3.90 3.69 18.65
N PHE A 147 5.12 3.24 18.44
CA PHE A 147 5.60 2.68 17.17
C PHE A 147 6.45 1.44 17.40
N TYR A 148 6.26 0.43 16.54
CA TYR A 148 7.15 -0.71 16.43
C TYR A 148 7.21 -1.18 14.98
N GLY A 149 8.39 -1.22 14.35
CA GLY A 149 8.50 -1.63 12.97
C GLY A 149 9.77 -1.13 12.31
N PHE A 150 9.68 -0.75 11.05
CA PHE A 150 10.83 -0.30 10.27
C PHE A 150 10.50 0.96 9.46
N MET A 151 11.55 1.74 9.15
CA MET A 151 11.40 3.08 8.57
C MET A 151 11.48 3.09 7.05
N ASP A 152 12.17 2.12 6.45
CA ASP A 152 12.52 2.07 5.04
C ASP A 152 11.47 1.37 4.15
N ALA A 153 11.78 1.26 2.86
CA ALA A 153 10.95 0.65 1.84
C ALA A 153 10.72 -0.86 2.06
N GLU A 154 11.76 -1.55 2.50
CA GLU A 154 11.80 -2.99 2.75
C GLU A 154 12.70 -3.33 3.93
N THR A 155 12.58 -4.53 4.43
CA THR A 155 13.47 -5.09 5.43
C THR A 155 13.45 -6.61 5.38
N ASP A 156 14.52 -7.26 5.82
CA ASP A 156 14.58 -8.71 5.97
C ASP A 156 13.53 -9.19 6.99
N GLN A 157 12.86 -10.32 6.71
CA GLN A 157 11.79 -10.83 7.56
C GLN A 157 12.33 -11.60 8.79
N TYR A 158 13.57 -12.05 8.74
CA TYR A 158 14.23 -12.79 9.82
C TYR A 158 15.27 -11.97 10.58
N ALA A 159 15.77 -10.88 9.97
CA ALA A 159 16.74 -9.97 10.54
C ALA A 159 16.39 -8.49 10.23
N PRO A 160 15.19 -8.02 10.63
CA PRO A 160 14.72 -6.68 10.26
C PRO A 160 15.49 -5.57 10.95
N ALA A 161 15.62 -4.42 10.27
CA ALA A 161 16.10 -3.18 10.87
C ALA A 161 14.97 -2.52 11.69
N LEU A 162 14.85 -2.92 12.95
CA LEU A 162 13.72 -2.52 13.80
C LEU A 162 13.93 -1.17 14.50
N VAL A 163 12.80 -0.50 14.67
CA VAL A 163 12.66 0.71 15.49
C VAL A 163 11.51 0.52 16.47
N ARG A 164 11.74 0.86 17.74
CA ARG A 164 10.68 1.01 18.74
C ARG A 164 10.61 2.45 19.19
N ASP A 165 9.45 3.05 18.98
CA ASP A 165 9.20 4.47 19.23
C ASP A 165 10.18 5.35 18.40
N ASN A 166 11.22 5.92 18.99
CA ASN A 166 12.27 6.68 18.31
C ASN A 166 13.67 6.03 18.44
N SER A 167 13.74 4.74 18.77
CA SER A 167 15.01 4.06 19.02
C SER A 167 15.17 2.85 18.11
N HIS A 168 16.30 2.77 17.41
CA HIS A 168 16.69 1.54 16.73
C HIS A 168 16.96 0.45 17.76
N ILE A 169 16.50 -0.75 17.49
CA ILE A 169 16.64 -1.92 18.35
C ILE A 169 17.02 -3.15 17.53
N ASP A 170 17.64 -4.12 18.16
CA ASP A 170 17.85 -5.43 17.57
C ASP A 170 16.54 -6.24 17.59
N PRO A 171 16.30 -7.13 16.60
CA PRO A 171 15.19 -8.06 16.63
C PRO A 171 15.33 -9.01 17.83
N PRO A 172 14.20 -9.45 18.44
CA PRO A 172 14.24 -10.31 19.63
C PRO A 172 14.72 -11.73 19.33
N GLY A 173 14.94 -12.08 18.08
CA GLY A 173 15.42 -13.38 17.60
C GLY A 173 15.83 -13.32 16.14
N GLY A 174 16.23 -14.45 15.58
CA GLY A 174 16.58 -14.62 14.19
C GLY A 174 15.98 -15.93 13.62
N PHE A 175 16.34 -16.27 12.39
CA PHE A 175 15.84 -17.44 11.69
C PHE A 175 15.92 -18.74 12.52
N ASP A 176 17.08 -19.02 13.13
CA ASP A 176 17.31 -20.24 13.92
C ASP A 176 16.43 -20.36 15.16
N SER A 177 15.95 -19.23 15.69
CA SER A 177 15.00 -19.20 16.82
C SER A 177 13.55 -19.25 16.40
N GLY A 178 13.26 -19.35 15.11
CA GLY A 178 11.90 -19.29 14.55
C GLY A 178 11.30 -17.87 14.50
N TYR A 179 12.11 -16.83 14.66
CA TYR A 179 11.66 -15.46 14.54
C TYR A 179 11.18 -15.15 13.11
N HIS A 180 10.11 -14.37 13.02
CA HIS A 180 9.64 -13.80 11.76
C HIS A 180 8.93 -12.47 12.01
N LEU A 181 9.29 -11.43 11.26
CA LEU A 181 8.80 -10.07 11.45
C LEU A 181 7.26 -9.97 11.49
N THR A 182 6.56 -10.63 10.58
CA THR A 182 5.08 -10.59 10.54
C THR A 182 4.46 -11.07 11.85
N ALA A 183 4.99 -12.16 12.43
CA ALA A 183 4.53 -12.69 13.71
C ALA A 183 4.77 -11.69 14.84
N ASP A 184 5.97 -11.11 14.89
CA ASP A 184 6.39 -10.14 15.89
C ASP A 184 5.56 -8.83 15.80
N LEU A 185 5.29 -8.31 14.60
CA LEU A 185 4.43 -7.13 14.40
C LEU A 185 3.01 -7.35 14.97
N VAL A 186 2.47 -8.55 14.80
CA VAL A 186 1.16 -8.90 15.35
C VAL A 186 1.22 -9.05 16.87
N ASP A 187 2.28 -9.63 17.42
CA ASP A 187 2.48 -9.72 18.88
C ASP A 187 2.58 -8.34 19.53
N GLN A 188 3.32 -7.40 18.91
CA GLN A 188 3.38 -6.01 19.38
C GLN A 188 2.06 -5.28 19.21
N SER A 189 1.30 -5.54 18.14
CA SER A 189 -0.06 -5.00 17.95
C SER A 189 -0.99 -5.42 19.08
N ILE A 190 -1.03 -6.72 19.38
CA ILE A 190 -1.82 -7.27 20.51
C ILE A 190 -1.40 -6.62 21.82
N ARG A 191 -0.09 -6.49 22.06
CA ARG A 191 0.44 -5.85 23.26
C ARG A 191 -0.01 -4.41 23.39
N TYR A 192 0.09 -3.59 22.34
CA TYR A 192 -0.33 -2.19 22.38
C TYR A 192 -1.83 -2.03 22.63
N LEU A 193 -2.64 -2.91 22.06
CA LEU A 193 -4.09 -2.92 22.31
C LEU A 193 -4.41 -3.38 23.73
N ALA A 194 -3.70 -4.37 24.27
CA ALA A 194 -3.82 -4.84 25.65
C ALA A 194 -3.45 -3.74 26.65
N ASP A 195 -2.31 -3.06 26.45
CA ASP A 195 -1.86 -1.94 27.26
C ASP A 195 -2.91 -0.81 27.28
N THR A 196 -3.47 -0.48 26.09
CA THR A 196 -4.53 0.55 25.96
C THR A 196 -5.79 0.14 26.71
N GLN A 197 -6.22 -1.13 26.59
CA GLN A 197 -7.40 -1.64 27.30
C GLN A 197 -7.21 -1.65 28.81
N ALA A 198 -6.01 -1.96 29.29
CA ALA A 198 -5.71 -2.00 30.72
C ALA A 198 -5.65 -0.61 31.35
N ASP A 199 -4.99 0.34 30.68
CA ASP A 199 -4.74 1.69 31.21
C ASP A 199 -5.89 2.67 30.93
N ALA A 200 -6.52 2.58 29.76
CA ALA A 200 -7.55 3.50 29.31
C ALA A 200 -8.75 2.77 28.66
N PRO A 201 -9.50 1.89 29.38
CA PRO A 201 -10.50 1.00 28.80
C PRO A 201 -11.67 1.71 28.12
N GLN A 202 -11.90 2.99 28.42
CA GLN A 202 -12.95 3.81 27.80
C GLN A 202 -12.45 4.67 26.64
N ALA A 203 -11.12 4.79 26.47
CA ALA A 203 -10.57 5.56 25.36
C ALA A 203 -10.75 4.81 24.04
N PRO A 204 -11.18 5.50 22.98
CA PRO A 204 -11.12 4.92 21.64
C PRO A 204 -9.65 4.78 21.21
N TRP A 205 -9.39 3.82 20.33
CA TRP A 205 -8.05 3.63 19.80
C TRP A 205 -8.06 3.52 18.28
N MET A 206 -6.94 3.90 17.68
CA MET A 206 -6.62 3.62 16.29
C MET A 206 -5.29 2.87 16.24
N HIS A 207 -5.29 1.72 15.60
CA HIS A 207 -4.09 0.93 15.39
C HIS A 207 -3.86 0.68 13.89
N TRP A 208 -2.63 0.92 13.45
CA TRP A 208 -2.17 0.58 12.10
C TRP A 208 -1.24 -0.63 12.19
N LEU A 209 -1.60 -1.70 11.51
CA LEU A 209 -0.74 -2.84 11.23
C LEU A 209 -0.34 -2.77 9.76
N ALA A 210 0.81 -2.17 9.48
CA ALA A 210 1.35 -2.00 8.13
C ALA A 210 2.41 -3.07 7.87
N LEU A 211 1.98 -4.18 7.27
CA LEU A 211 2.85 -5.32 7.01
C LEU A 211 3.92 -5.01 5.96
N GLY A 212 5.08 -5.68 6.03
CA GLY A 212 6.04 -5.75 4.92
C GLY A 212 5.64 -6.78 3.87
N ALA A 213 4.67 -7.65 4.19
CA ALA A 213 4.14 -8.62 3.25
C ALA A 213 3.14 -7.93 2.27
N CYS A 214 3.22 -8.20 0.96
CA CYS A 214 4.11 -9.16 0.29
C CYS A 214 5.25 -8.49 -0.51
N HIS A 215 5.78 -7.35 -0.06
CA HIS A 215 6.98 -6.76 -0.67
C HIS A 215 8.16 -7.73 -0.55
N ALA A 216 9.06 -7.74 -1.53
CA ALA A 216 10.32 -8.47 -1.43
C ALA A 216 11.12 -8.00 -0.19
N PRO A 217 11.91 -8.87 0.46
CA PRO A 217 12.14 -10.28 0.14
C PRO A 217 10.94 -11.19 0.50
N HIS A 218 10.58 -12.07 -0.43
CA HIS A 218 9.56 -13.09 -0.14
C HIS A 218 10.19 -14.17 0.74
N GLN A 219 10.32 -13.89 2.01
CA GLN A 219 10.88 -14.78 3.04
C GLN A 219 9.75 -15.29 3.93
N VAL A 220 9.66 -16.61 4.11
CA VAL A 220 8.58 -17.27 4.85
C VAL A 220 8.97 -18.71 5.17
N PRO A 221 8.41 -19.34 6.24
CA PRO A 221 8.73 -20.72 6.58
C PRO A 221 8.53 -21.69 5.43
N LYS A 222 9.55 -22.52 5.15
CA LYS A 222 9.64 -23.43 4.01
C LYS A 222 8.44 -24.38 3.90
N ALA A 223 7.87 -24.81 5.02
CA ALA A 223 6.70 -25.68 5.04
C ALA A 223 5.46 -25.06 4.38
N LEU A 224 5.27 -23.73 4.54
CA LEU A 224 4.19 -23.03 3.86
C LEU A 224 4.43 -22.95 2.35
N ILE A 225 5.66 -22.68 1.91
CA ILE A 225 6.00 -22.65 0.49
C ILE A 225 5.68 -24.00 -0.17
N GLN A 226 6.10 -25.12 0.47
CA GLN A 226 5.86 -26.47 -0.03
C GLN A 226 4.36 -26.79 -0.17
N SER A 227 3.49 -26.18 0.62
CA SER A 227 2.05 -26.38 0.51
C SER A 227 1.44 -25.81 -0.78
N TYR A 228 2.20 -25.03 -1.56
CA TYR A 228 1.82 -24.46 -2.85
C TYR A 228 2.49 -25.11 -4.06
N ASP A 229 3.30 -26.16 -3.89
CA ASP A 229 4.12 -26.79 -4.95
C ASP A 229 3.35 -27.19 -6.24
N LYS A 230 2.01 -27.35 -6.16
CA LYS A 230 1.17 -27.72 -7.32
C LYS A 230 0.06 -26.71 -7.65
N VAL A 231 -0.03 -25.60 -6.90
CA VAL A 231 -1.14 -24.67 -7.03
C VAL A 231 -0.98 -23.79 -8.27
N PHE A 232 0.25 -23.44 -8.63
CA PHE A 232 0.58 -22.48 -9.68
C PHE A 232 1.18 -23.11 -10.95
N GLU A 233 0.83 -24.36 -11.26
CA GLU A 233 1.25 -25.06 -12.49
C GLU A 233 0.37 -24.75 -13.70
N ARG A 234 -0.52 -23.74 -13.63
CA ARG A 234 -1.52 -23.40 -14.64
C ARG A 234 -1.70 -21.89 -14.79
N ASP A 235 -2.32 -21.47 -15.91
CA ASP A 235 -2.70 -20.08 -16.14
C ASP A 235 -3.77 -19.59 -15.14
N TRP A 236 -3.82 -18.26 -14.99
CA TRP A 236 -4.80 -17.56 -14.15
C TRP A 236 -6.19 -17.53 -14.80
N ASP A 237 -7.25 -17.65 -13.96
CA ASP A 237 -8.64 -17.76 -14.41
C ASP A 237 -9.50 -16.58 -13.95
N VAL A 238 -9.94 -15.73 -14.88
CA VAL A 238 -10.84 -14.60 -14.64
C VAL A 238 -12.29 -15.03 -14.40
N GLU A 239 -12.72 -16.21 -14.87
CA GLU A 239 -14.11 -16.67 -14.74
C GLU A 239 -14.52 -16.82 -13.26
N ARG A 240 -13.60 -17.17 -12.40
CA ARG A 240 -13.85 -17.23 -10.96
C ARG A 240 -14.22 -15.85 -10.40
N GLN A 241 -13.55 -14.78 -10.82
CA GLN A 241 -13.86 -13.41 -10.40
C GLN A 241 -15.22 -12.95 -10.90
N ILE A 242 -15.59 -13.32 -12.14
CA ILE A 242 -16.92 -13.07 -12.71
C ILE A 242 -17.99 -13.79 -11.88
N SER A 243 -17.79 -15.08 -11.57
CA SER A 243 -18.74 -15.88 -10.79
C SER A 243 -18.93 -15.34 -9.35
N MET A 244 -17.93 -14.69 -8.79
CA MET A 244 -17.99 -14.04 -7.47
C MET A 244 -18.53 -12.60 -7.52
N GLY A 245 -18.82 -12.07 -8.71
CA GLY A 245 -19.26 -10.69 -8.91
C GLY A 245 -18.18 -9.62 -8.68
N ILE A 246 -16.91 -10.02 -8.52
CA ILE A 246 -15.78 -9.11 -8.31
C ILE A 246 -15.55 -8.24 -9.54
N VAL A 247 -15.69 -8.82 -10.70
CA VAL A 247 -15.63 -8.13 -12.00
C VAL A 247 -16.92 -8.32 -12.78
N PRO A 248 -17.31 -7.38 -13.64
CA PRO A 248 -18.54 -7.47 -14.43
C PRO A 248 -18.56 -8.72 -15.36
N PRO A 249 -19.74 -9.28 -15.67
CA PRO A 249 -19.88 -10.27 -16.73
C PRO A 249 -19.32 -9.75 -18.05
N GLY A 250 -18.60 -10.61 -18.78
CA GLY A 250 -18.00 -10.24 -20.07
C GLY A 250 -16.66 -9.53 -19.96
N THR A 251 -16.13 -9.31 -18.76
CA THR A 251 -14.76 -8.81 -18.59
C THR A 251 -13.76 -9.72 -19.29
N GLN A 252 -12.92 -9.13 -20.13
CA GLN A 252 -11.87 -9.82 -20.88
C GLN A 252 -10.51 -9.49 -20.30
N LEU A 253 -9.57 -10.45 -20.37
CA LEU A 253 -8.18 -10.20 -20.04
C LEU A 253 -7.57 -9.28 -21.10
N PRO A 254 -6.84 -8.21 -20.69
CA PRO A 254 -6.08 -7.41 -21.63
C PRO A 254 -4.92 -8.26 -22.22
N PRO A 255 -4.36 -7.84 -23.37
CA PRO A 255 -3.15 -8.44 -23.87
C PRO A 255 -2.03 -8.46 -22.82
N ARG A 256 -1.20 -9.48 -22.83
CA ARG A 256 -0.04 -9.55 -21.95
C ARG A 256 0.82 -8.28 -22.07
N ASN A 257 1.32 -7.80 -20.95
CA ASN A 257 2.23 -6.67 -20.92
C ASN A 257 3.48 -6.96 -21.75
N ALA A 258 4.07 -5.93 -22.35
CA ALA A 258 5.28 -6.08 -23.16
C ALA A 258 6.37 -6.82 -22.38
N GLY A 259 7.01 -7.80 -23.02
CA GLY A 259 8.06 -8.64 -22.43
C GLY A 259 7.57 -9.80 -21.55
N VAL A 260 6.27 -9.95 -21.32
CA VAL A 260 5.71 -11.11 -20.59
C VAL A 260 5.43 -12.24 -21.56
N LYS A 261 6.15 -13.36 -21.42
CA LYS A 261 5.93 -14.59 -22.20
C LYS A 261 4.58 -15.23 -21.84
N ALA A 262 3.95 -15.94 -22.78
CA ALA A 262 2.89 -16.87 -22.42
C ALA A 262 3.47 -18.01 -21.54
N TRP A 263 2.68 -18.54 -20.62
CA TRP A 263 3.12 -19.66 -19.78
C TRP A 263 3.59 -20.87 -20.61
N ALA A 264 2.88 -21.17 -21.69
CA ALA A 264 3.21 -22.25 -22.63
C ALA A 264 4.54 -22.02 -23.38
N ASP A 265 4.98 -20.76 -23.53
CA ASP A 265 6.24 -20.41 -24.20
C ASP A 265 7.44 -20.39 -23.23
N CYS A 266 7.20 -20.57 -21.95
CA CYS A 266 8.25 -20.70 -20.94
C CYS A 266 8.86 -22.10 -20.99
N SER A 267 10.18 -22.20 -20.93
CA SER A 267 10.88 -23.47 -20.82
C SER A 267 10.57 -24.17 -19.48
N ALA A 268 10.70 -25.49 -19.42
CA ALA A 268 10.47 -26.23 -18.17
C ALA A 268 11.33 -25.72 -16.98
N PRO A 269 12.62 -25.34 -17.15
CA PRO A 269 13.38 -24.68 -16.08
C PRO A 269 12.78 -23.35 -15.62
N GLU A 270 12.31 -22.49 -16.56
CA GLU A 270 11.64 -21.24 -16.23
C GLU A 270 10.33 -21.49 -15.44
N GLN A 271 9.49 -22.41 -15.93
CA GLN A 271 8.25 -22.76 -15.26
C GLN A 271 8.50 -23.26 -13.82
N ARG A 272 9.49 -24.12 -13.62
CA ARG A 272 9.90 -24.60 -12.30
C ARG A 272 10.31 -23.46 -11.37
N LEU A 273 11.14 -22.53 -11.86
CA LEU A 273 11.58 -21.35 -11.10
C LEU A 273 10.39 -20.44 -10.76
N PHE A 274 9.57 -20.12 -11.77
CA PHE A 274 8.44 -19.20 -11.62
C PHE A 274 7.39 -19.74 -10.64
N THR A 275 7.07 -21.02 -10.72
CA THR A 275 6.18 -21.69 -9.76
C THR A 275 6.71 -21.58 -8.33
N ARG A 276 8.03 -21.79 -8.13
CA ARG A 276 8.63 -21.71 -6.80
C ARG A 276 8.65 -20.28 -6.24
N LEU A 277 8.94 -19.28 -7.06
CA LEU A 277 8.90 -17.86 -6.66
C LEU A 277 7.46 -17.43 -6.29
N GLN A 278 6.46 -17.86 -7.08
CA GLN A 278 5.06 -17.58 -6.77
C GLN A 278 4.59 -18.30 -5.50
N ALA A 279 5.05 -19.52 -5.29
CA ALA A 279 4.75 -20.25 -4.05
C ALA A 279 5.29 -19.54 -2.81
N ALA A 280 6.46 -18.90 -2.89
CA ALA A 280 7.02 -18.11 -1.79
C ALA A 280 6.17 -16.86 -1.51
N TYR A 281 5.76 -16.13 -2.56
CA TYR A 281 4.85 -14.98 -2.42
C TYR A 281 3.50 -15.39 -1.80
N ALA A 282 2.87 -16.44 -2.34
CA ALA A 282 1.59 -16.93 -1.84
C ALA A 282 1.65 -17.40 -0.38
N ALA A 283 2.74 -18.09 -0.03
CA ALA A 283 2.99 -18.51 1.35
C ALA A 283 3.19 -17.32 2.30
N MET A 284 3.83 -16.24 1.83
CA MET A 284 4.00 -15.03 2.61
C MET A 284 2.66 -14.32 2.88
N LEU A 285 1.77 -14.29 1.89
CA LEU A 285 0.41 -13.75 2.06
C LEU A 285 -0.41 -14.61 3.03
N GLU A 286 -0.39 -15.93 2.88
CA GLU A 286 -1.06 -16.85 3.82
C GLU A 286 -0.49 -16.73 5.24
N HIS A 287 0.83 -16.62 5.38
CA HIS A 287 1.47 -16.40 6.68
C HIS A 287 0.97 -15.11 7.34
N ALA A 288 0.82 -14.04 6.58
CA ALA A 288 0.24 -12.80 7.08
C ALA A 288 -1.22 -12.99 7.51
N ASP A 289 -2.04 -13.69 6.72
CA ASP A 289 -3.44 -13.98 7.05
C ASP A 289 -3.57 -14.80 8.34
N ILE A 290 -2.72 -15.81 8.55
CA ILE A 290 -2.67 -16.59 9.81
C ILE A 290 -2.47 -15.68 11.02
N HIS A 291 -1.54 -14.74 10.94
CA HIS A 291 -1.25 -13.83 12.03
C HIS A 291 -2.33 -12.75 12.21
N ILE A 292 -2.96 -12.28 11.14
CA ILE A 292 -4.17 -11.45 11.21
C ILE A 292 -5.28 -12.21 11.96
N GLY A 293 -5.43 -13.52 11.72
CA GLY A 293 -6.36 -14.37 12.47
C GLY A 293 -6.10 -14.34 13.98
N ARG A 294 -4.83 -14.32 14.42
CA ARG A 294 -4.46 -14.19 15.84
C ARG A 294 -4.88 -12.83 16.43
N LEU A 295 -4.65 -11.74 15.70
CA LEU A 295 -5.08 -10.40 16.11
C LEU A 295 -6.60 -10.31 16.21
N MET A 296 -7.33 -10.84 15.23
CA MET A 296 -8.80 -10.86 15.25
C MET A 296 -9.36 -11.72 16.39
N ALA A 297 -8.72 -12.87 16.69
CA ALA A 297 -9.08 -13.69 17.84
C ALA A 297 -8.87 -12.94 19.17
N TYR A 298 -7.79 -12.16 19.30
CA TYR A 298 -7.57 -11.30 20.47
C TYR A 298 -8.69 -10.25 20.60
N LEU A 299 -9.05 -9.54 19.52
CA LEU A 299 -10.14 -8.56 19.54
C LEU A 299 -11.50 -9.21 19.93
N GLN A 300 -11.74 -10.43 19.48
CA GLN A 300 -12.95 -11.20 19.83
C GLN A 300 -12.97 -11.54 21.32
N THR A 301 -11.90 -12.09 21.86
CA THR A 301 -11.83 -12.54 23.26
C THR A 301 -11.80 -11.38 24.26
N SER A 302 -11.25 -10.23 23.85
CA SER A 302 -11.24 -9.00 24.65
C SER A 302 -12.54 -8.17 24.55
N GLY A 303 -13.52 -8.61 23.74
CA GLY A 303 -14.80 -7.92 23.56
C GLY A 303 -14.73 -6.62 22.77
N MET A 304 -13.62 -6.36 22.08
CA MET A 304 -13.42 -5.11 21.32
C MET A 304 -13.93 -5.18 19.88
N VAL A 305 -14.11 -6.38 19.30
CA VAL A 305 -14.40 -6.59 17.89
C VAL A 305 -15.66 -5.88 17.40
N ASP A 306 -16.73 -5.91 18.21
CA ASP A 306 -18.06 -5.42 17.79
C ASP A 306 -18.05 -3.94 17.40
N ASN A 307 -17.30 -3.11 18.14
CA ASN A 307 -17.17 -1.68 17.86
C ASN A 307 -15.78 -1.31 17.29
N THR A 308 -15.19 -2.20 16.51
CA THR A 308 -13.95 -1.94 15.78
C THR A 308 -14.24 -1.95 14.29
N LEU A 309 -13.94 -0.82 13.62
CA LEU A 309 -13.89 -0.72 12.17
C LEU A 309 -12.54 -1.28 11.70
N VAL A 310 -12.57 -2.36 10.96
CA VAL A 310 -11.40 -3.01 10.37
C VAL A 310 -11.35 -2.69 8.88
N LEU A 311 -10.22 -2.15 8.41
CA LEU A 311 -9.90 -1.97 7.00
C LEU A 311 -8.74 -2.91 6.66
N VAL A 312 -8.87 -3.67 5.56
CA VAL A 312 -7.78 -4.47 4.99
C VAL A 312 -7.59 -4.03 3.55
N LEU A 313 -6.40 -3.56 3.19
CA LEU A 313 -6.09 -2.99 1.88
C LEU A 313 -4.62 -3.16 1.51
N SER A 314 -4.29 -2.98 0.23
CA SER A 314 -2.91 -2.86 -0.27
C SER A 314 -2.53 -1.41 -0.51
N ASP A 315 -1.25 -1.10 -0.54
CA ASP A 315 -0.75 0.25 -0.82
C ASP A 315 -0.44 0.51 -2.31
N ASN A 316 -0.33 -0.52 -3.12
CA ASN A 316 -0.26 -0.49 -4.58
C ASN A 316 -0.47 -1.88 -5.16
N GLY A 317 -0.65 -1.98 -6.47
CA GLY A 317 -0.72 -3.26 -7.14
C GLY A 317 0.56 -4.10 -7.03
N ALA A 318 0.46 -5.38 -7.37
CA ALA A 318 1.58 -6.32 -7.33
C ALA A 318 2.78 -5.82 -8.14
N SER A 319 3.98 -6.14 -7.65
CA SER A 319 5.24 -5.55 -8.11
C SER A 319 5.88 -6.31 -9.27
N GLN A 320 6.31 -5.59 -10.30
CA GLN A 320 7.14 -6.12 -11.39
C GLN A 320 8.65 -6.05 -11.10
N GLU A 321 9.07 -5.64 -9.93
CA GLU A 321 10.48 -5.37 -9.60
C GLU A 321 11.36 -6.61 -9.64
N GLY A 322 10.79 -7.82 -9.64
CA GLY A 322 11.50 -9.07 -9.87
C GLY A 322 12.01 -9.26 -11.31
N GLY A 323 11.60 -8.41 -12.24
CA GLY A 323 12.01 -8.48 -13.64
C GLY A 323 11.38 -9.65 -14.40
N PRO A 324 11.81 -9.90 -15.65
CA PRO A 324 11.21 -10.94 -16.50
C PRO A 324 11.35 -12.37 -15.96
N LEU A 325 12.43 -12.66 -15.23
CA LEU A 325 12.77 -14.01 -14.74
C LEU A 325 12.59 -14.17 -13.23
N GLY A 326 12.14 -13.15 -12.53
CA GLY A 326 12.18 -13.12 -11.06
C GLY A 326 13.62 -13.03 -10.55
N MET A 327 13.77 -12.96 -9.24
CA MET A 327 15.06 -12.90 -8.54
C MET A 327 15.08 -13.86 -7.38
N VAL A 328 16.20 -14.54 -7.15
CA VAL A 328 16.44 -15.30 -5.92
C VAL A 328 17.13 -14.41 -4.89
N ASN A 329 17.99 -13.51 -5.35
CA ASN A 329 18.61 -12.51 -4.49
C ASN A 329 18.71 -11.15 -5.21
N ALA A 330 17.76 -10.27 -4.99
CA ALA A 330 17.72 -8.93 -5.58
C ALA A 330 18.97 -8.08 -5.24
N MET A 331 19.64 -8.36 -4.11
CA MET A 331 20.89 -7.68 -3.76
C MET A 331 22.03 -7.95 -4.75
N GLY A 332 22.00 -9.07 -5.50
CA GLY A 332 22.95 -9.34 -6.58
C GLY A 332 22.87 -8.28 -7.69
N PRO A 333 21.75 -8.13 -8.40
CA PRO A 333 21.53 -7.10 -9.42
C PRO A 333 21.77 -5.68 -8.91
N TYR A 334 21.34 -5.32 -7.70
CA TYR A 334 21.61 -4.00 -7.10
C TYR A 334 23.10 -3.73 -6.91
N ASN A 335 23.91 -4.77 -6.71
CA ASN A 335 25.37 -4.70 -6.63
C ASN A 335 26.06 -5.02 -7.96
N LEU A 336 25.36 -4.88 -9.10
CA LEU A 336 25.87 -5.14 -10.46
C LEU A 336 26.35 -6.60 -10.67
N LYS A 337 25.76 -7.54 -9.95
CA LYS A 337 25.98 -8.99 -10.07
C LYS A 337 24.69 -9.68 -10.48
N PRO A 338 24.32 -9.65 -11.79
CA PRO A 338 23.07 -10.26 -12.25
C PRO A 338 23.11 -11.78 -12.04
N GLU A 339 21.95 -12.33 -11.68
CA GLU A 339 21.75 -13.76 -11.59
C GLU A 339 21.28 -14.30 -12.94
N ASP A 340 21.98 -15.27 -13.51
CA ASP A 340 21.47 -16.04 -14.65
C ASP A 340 20.49 -17.14 -14.22
N LEU A 341 19.81 -17.76 -15.19
CA LEU A 341 18.81 -18.80 -14.90
C LEU A 341 19.45 -20.02 -14.22
N ALA A 342 20.67 -20.39 -14.58
CA ALA A 342 21.36 -21.55 -14.00
C ALA A 342 21.70 -21.30 -12.53
N GLU A 343 22.13 -20.09 -12.17
CA GLU A 343 22.36 -19.68 -10.79
C GLU A 343 21.07 -19.73 -9.97
N LYS A 344 19.98 -19.15 -10.47
CA LYS A 344 18.67 -19.16 -9.83
C LYS A 344 18.18 -20.58 -9.57
N LEU A 345 18.34 -21.49 -10.52
CA LEU A 345 17.95 -22.91 -10.38
C LEU A 345 18.81 -23.68 -9.38
N ARG A 346 20.09 -23.34 -9.25
CA ARG A 346 20.93 -23.94 -8.18
C ARG A 346 20.45 -23.57 -6.79
N ARG A 347 19.88 -22.38 -6.65
CA ARG A 347 19.41 -21.84 -5.37
C ARG A 347 17.89 -21.94 -5.17
N ILE A 348 17.19 -22.69 -6.02
CA ILE A 348 15.72 -22.74 -6.00
C ILE A 348 15.16 -23.23 -4.64
N ASP A 349 15.89 -24.10 -3.94
CA ASP A 349 15.50 -24.64 -2.64
C ASP A 349 15.79 -23.68 -1.47
N ASP A 350 16.59 -22.63 -1.72
CA ASP A 350 16.88 -21.58 -0.75
C ASP A 350 15.76 -20.51 -0.72
N ILE A 351 14.96 -20.42 -1.79
CA ILE A 351 13.88 -19.41 -1.93
C ILE A 351 12.96 -19.44 -0.70
N GLY A 352 12.78 -18.26 -0.10
CA GLY A 352 12.03 -18.04 1.14
C GLY A 352 12.86 -18.14 2.41
N GLY A 353 14.12 -18.56 2.31
CA GLY A 353 15.05 -18.65 3.43
C GLY A 353 15.79 -17.33 3.71
N PRO A 354 16.57 -17.29 4.82
CA PRO A 354 17.22 -16.07 5.30
C PRO A 354 18.34 -15.55 4.38
N ASP A 355 18.91 -16.41 3.53
CA ASP A 355 20.00 -16.05 2.62
C ASP A 355 19.49 -15.63 1.22
N THR A 356 18.18 -15.39 1.10
CA THR A 356 17.56 -14.99 -0.16
C THR A 356 16.81 -13.66 -0.03
N HIS A 357 16.86 -12.87 -1.10
CA HIS A 357 16.04 -11.68 -1.27
C HIS A 357 15.20 -11.89 -2.53
N SER A 358 14.25 -12.84 -2.45
CA SER A 358 13.51 -13.29 -3.62
C SER A 358 12.35 -12.37 -3.99
N ASN A 359 12.11 -12.27 -5.31
CA ASN A 359 10.97 -11.59 -5.88
C ASN A 359 10.48 -12.36 -7.12
N PHE A 360 9.16 -12.36 -7.37
CA PHE A 360 8.56 -13.12 -8.45
C PHE A 360 8.67 -12.39 -9.82
N PRO A 361 8.52 -13.11 -10.97
CA PRO A 361 8.65 -12.52 -12.29
C PRO A 361 7.44 -11.70 -12.72
N HIS A 362 7.61 -10.85 -13.74
CA HIS A 362 6.56 -10.02 -14.35
C HIS A 362 5.26 -10.77 -14.65
N GLY A 363 5.34 -12.03 -15.09
CA GLY A 363 4.15 -12.84 -15.40
C GLY A 363 3.25 -13.03 -14.18
N TRP A 364 3.83 -13.29 -13.02
CA TRP A 364 3.07 -13.42 -11.77
C TRP A 364 2.60 -12.08 -11.22
N ALA A 365 3.37 -10.98 -11.40
CA ALA A 365 2.89 -9.65 -11.09
C ALA A 365 1.64 -9.28 -11.90
N MET A 366 1.62 -9.66 -13.19
CA MET A 366 0.44 -9.47 -14.03
C MET A 366 -0.74 -10.35 -13.55
N ALA A 367 -0.50 -11.61 -13.21
CA ALA A 367 -1.52 -12.52 -12.71
C ALA A 367 -2.14 -12.04 -11.39
N ALA A 368 -1.33 -11.54 -10.46
CA ALA A 368 -1.76 -10.99 -9.17
C ALA A 368 -2.68 -9.76 -9.32
N ASN A 369 -2.58 -9.03 -10.43
CA ASN A 369 -3.43 -7.87 -10.74
C ASN A 369 -4.60 -8.21 -11.68
N THR A 370 -4.87 -9.47 -11.97
CA THR A 370 -5.93 -9.89 -12.89
C THR A 370 -7.30 -9.32 -12.49
N PRO A 371 -8.11 -8.81 -13.42
CA PRO A 371 -7.90 -8.72 -14.88
C PRO A 371 -7.31 -7.37 -15.33
N LEU A 372 -6.65 -6.63 -14.47
CA LEU A 372 -6.23 -5.26 -14.70
C LEU A 372 -4.92 -5.21 -15.50
N LYS A 373 -4.79 -4.13 -16.29
CA LYS A 373 -3.62 -3.89 -17.15
C LYS A 373 -2.44 -3.39 -16.32
N ARG A 374 -1.24 -3.92 -16.56
CA ARG A 374 0.03 -3.55 -15.93
C ARG A 374 0.10 -3.86 -14.42
N TYR A 375 0.95 -3.17 -13.67
CA TYR A 375 1.33 -3.46 -12.29
C TYR A 375 1.92 -2.22 -11.59
N LYS A 376 2.39 -2.31 -10.35
CA LYS A 376 3.08 -1.27 -9.56
C LYS A 376 3.92 -0.34 -10.45
N GLN A 377 4.06 0.91 -10.10
CA GLN A 377 4.71 2.01 -10.84
C GLN A 377 3.92 2.52 -12.06
N ASN A 378 2.88 1.83 -12.51
CA ASN A 378 2.09 2.25 -13.68
C ASN A 378 0.75 2.83 -13.25
N THR A 379 0.27 3.83 -13.98
CA THR A 379 -1.03 4.49 -13.74
C THR A 379 -2.22 3.76 -14.37
N HIS A 380 -1.99 2.61 -15.02
CA HIS A 380 -3.03 1.67 -15.42
C HIS A 380 -3.62 0.94 -14.22
N GLY A 381 -4.76 0.29 -14.40
CA GLY A 381 -5.52 -0.35 -13.34
C GLY A 381 -4.70 -1.27 -12.43
N GLY A 382 -3.84 -2.10 -12.99
CA GLY A 382 -3.01 -3.04 -12.21
C GLY A 382 -1.95 -2.39 -11.31
N GLY A 383 -1.70 -1.08 -11.45
CA GLY A 383 -0.82 -0.37 -10.52
C GLY A 383 -1.53 0.43 -9.44
N ILE A 384 -2.84 0.69 -9.62
CA ILE A 384 -3.57 1.64 -8.77
C ILE A 384 -4.94 1.14 -8.28
N ARG A 385 -5.49 0.07 -8.84
CA ARG A 385 -6.80 -0.45 -8.42
C ARG A 385 -6.57 -1.69 -7.56
N ASP A 386 -6.83 -1.56 -6.28
CA ASP A 386 -6.41 -2.50 -5.27
C ASP A 386 -7.57 -2.98 -4.38
N PRO A 387 -7.42 -4.12 -3.69
CA PRO A 387 -8.48 -4.62 -2.84
C PRO A 387 -8.66 -3.74 -1.60
N LEU A 388 -9.92 -3.51 -1.21
CA LEU A 388 -10.30 -2.95 0.08
C LEU A 388 -11.44 -3.77 0.67
N VAL A 389 -11.22 -4.30 1.87
CA VAL A 389 -12.24 -4.94 2.71
C VAL A 389 -12.51 -4.05 3.91
N MET A 390 -13.79 -3.82 4.23
CA MET A 390 -14.20 -3.09 5.43
C MET A 390 -15.19 -3.90 6.24
N ALA A 391 -14.90 -4.14 7.52
CA ALA A 391 -15.78 -4.85 8.44
C ALA A 391 -15.96 -4.05 9.74
N TRP A 392 -17.21 -3.87 10.17
CA TRP A 392 -17.54 -3.24 11.44
C TRP A 392 -18.88 -3.78 11.92
N PRO A 393 -18.91 -4.80 12.81
CA PRO A 393 -20.14 -5.48 13.21
C PRO A 393 -21.24 -4.55 13.70
N LYS A 394 -20.91 -3.53 14.49
CA LYS A 394 -21.86 -2.56 15.03
C LYS A 394 -22.30 -1.49 14.03
N GLY A 395 -21.47 -1.11 13.08
CA GLY A 395 -21.69 0.05 12.21
C GLY A 395 -22.05 -0.29 10.76
N ILE A 396 -21.74 -1.50 10.30
CA ILE A 396 -22.06 -1.99 8.95
C ILE A 396 -22.97 -3.21 9.12
N ALA A 397 -24.23 -3.10 8.72
CA ALA A 397 -25.14 -4.23 8.79
C ALA A 397 -25.12 -5.10 7.52
N ALA A 398 -24.64 -4.57 6.39
CA ALA A 398 -24.37 -5.33 5.16
C ALA A 398 -23.36 -6.45 5.40
N ARG A 399 -23.55 -7.60 4.73
CA ARG A 399 -22.70 -8.78 4.89
C ARG A 399 -22.34 -9.36 3.52
N GLY A 400 -21.02 -9.39 3.25
CA GLY A 400 -20.48 -9.96 2.01
C GLY A 400 -20.80 -9.16 0.74
N GLU A 401 -21.31 -7.94 0.88
CA GLU A 401 -21.73 -7.11 -0.26
C GLU A 401 -20.54 -6.47 -0.97
N LEU A 402 -20.74 -6.16 -2.25
CA LEU A 402 -19.79 -5.47 -3.11
C LEU A 402 -20.13 -3.98 -3.24
N ARG A 403 -19.10 -3.16 -3.40
CA ARG A 403 -19.19 -1.73 -3.70
C ARG A 403 -18.32 -1.42 -4.94
N HIS A 404 -18.96 -1.03 -6.04
CA HIS A 404 -18.31 -0.86 -7.35
C HIS A 404 -17.90 0.59 -7.67
N GLY A 405 -18.29 1.58 -6.85
CA GLY A 405 -17.95 2.98 -7.04
C GLY A 405 -16.44 3.25 -7.03
N PHE A 406 -16.02 4.32 -7.71
CA PHE A 406 -14.63 4.80 -7.66
C PHE A 406 -14.35 5.49 -6.32
N TRP A 407 -13.33 5.04 -5.60
CA TRP A 407 -12.81 5.63 -4.38
C TRP A 407 -11.29 5.61 -4.42
N HIS A 408 -10.67 6.55 -3.69
CA HIS A 408 -9.21 6.69 -3.69
C HIS A 408 -8.65 6.63 -2.27
N SER A 409 -7.37 6.30 -2.13
CA SER A 409 -6.68 6.22 -0.83
C SER A 409 -6.76 7.52 -0.02
N SER A 410 -6.82 8.69 -0.68
CA SER A 410 -7.05 9.97 0.00
C SER A 410 -8.44 10.10 0.64
N ASP A 411 -9.40 9.27 0.26
CA ASP A 411 -10.78 9.32 0.77
C ASP A 411 -10.93 8.60 2.12
N VAL A 412 -9.93 7.80 2.51
CA VAL A 412 -9.96 7.03 3.78
C VAL A 412 -9.93 7.95 4.99
N THR A 413 -8.99 8.88 5.07
CA THR A 413 -8.89 9.81 6.22
C THR A 413 -10.16 10.65 6.43
N PRO A 414 -10.76 11.35 5.43
CA PRO A 414 -12.02 12.06 5.66
C PRO A 414 -13.17 11.14 6.03
N THR A 415 -13.21 9.90 5.54
CA THR A 415 -14.20 8.89 5.96
C THR A 415 -14.04 8.53 7.44
N LEU A 416 -12.83 8.24 7.88
CA LEU A 416 -12.54 7.96 9.30
C LEU A 416 -12.85 9.16 10.18
N MET A 417 -12.50 10.37 9.78
CA MET A 417 -12.82 11.59 10.50
C MET A 417 -14.34 11.75 10.69
N GLU A 418 -15.12 11.58 9.62
CA GLU A 418 -16.57 11.68 9.69
C GLU A 418 -17.19 10.62 10.61
N LEU A 419 -16.70 9.37 10.54
CA LEU A 419 -17.14 8.28 11.42
C LEU A 419 -16.78 8.53 12.90
N CYS A 420 -15.68 9.22 13.15
CA CYS A 420 -15.20 9.58 14.47
C CYS A 420 -15.73 10.93 14.98
N GLY A 421 -16.51 11.66 14.18
CA GLY A 421 -16.98 13.00 14.55
C GLY A 421 -15.84 14.04 14.67
N ALA A 422 -14.71 13.82 13.99
CA ALA A 422 -13.58 14.72 13.96
C ALA A 422 -13.66 15.67 12.75
N HIS A 423 -13.13 16.87 12.94
CA HIS A 423 -13.07 17.89 11.88
C HIS A 423 -11.64 18.38 11.69
N LEU A 424 -11.32 18.84 10.48
CA LEU A 424 -10.02 19.47 10.20
C LEU A 424 -9.96 20.82 10.92
N PRO A 425 -9.06 21.00 11.90
CA PRO A 425 -8.87 22.31 12.52
C PRO A 425 -8.09 23.24 11.57
N SER A 426 -8.22 24.55 11.76
CA SER A 426 -7.46 25.55 10.98
C SER A 426 -5.95 25.44 11.21
N THR A 427 -5.54 24.99 12.39
CA THR A 427 -4.14 24.81 12.77
C THR A 427 -3.95 23.52 13.57
N VAL A 428 -2.81 22.85 13.37
CA VAL A 428 -2.34 21.74 14.21
C VAL A 428 -0.93 22.10 14.72
N ASN A 429 -0.74 22.06 16.03
CA ASN A 429 0.52 22.50 16.66
C ASN A 429 0.98 23.91 16.23
N GLY A 430 0.01 24.81 16.00
CA GLY A 430 0.27 26.19 15.55
C GLY A 430 0.55 26.34 14.05
N ILE A 431 0.53 25.26 13.28
CA ILE A 431 0.79 25.27 11.83
C ILE A 431 -0.56 25.27 11.08
N PRO A 432 -0.81 26.25 10.17
CA PRO A 432 -1.99 26.25 9.32
C PRO A 432 -2.11 24.96 8.51
N GLN A 433 -3.33 24.45 8.35
CA GLN A 433 -3.55 23.20 7.65
C GLN A 433 -4.10 23.43 6.24
N MET A 434 -3.49 22.79 5.25
CA MET A 434 -4.02 22.73 3.89
C MET A 434 -5.34 21.92 3.84
N PRO A 435 -6.26 22.23 2.91
CA PRO A 435 -7.51 21.49 2.77
C PRO A 435 -7.28 19.98 2.53
N ILE A 436 -8.20 19.16 3.03
CA ILE A 436 -8.31 17.74 2.64
C ILE A 436 -8.87 17.70 1.21
N THR A 437 -8.28 16.90 0.33
CA THR A 437 -8.71 16.73 -1.07
C THR A 437 -9.53 15.46 -1.29
N GLY A 438 -9.47 14.50 -0.35
CA GLY A 438 -10.28 13.31 -0.37
C GLY A 438 -11.74 13.58 -0.04
N GLU A 439 -12.64 12.72 -0.51
CA GLU A 439 -14.07 12.74 -0.26
C GLU A 439 -14.49 11.57 0.61
N SER A 440 -15.30 11.82 1.65
CA SER A 440 -15.81 10.73 2.50
C SER A 440 -16.74 9.78 1.74
N PHE A 441 -16.48 8.49 1.86
CA PHE A 441 -17.36 7.43 1.36
C PHE A 441 -18.14 6.71 2.48
N LYS A 442 -18.32 7.35 3.63
CA LYS A 442 -19.12 6.82 4.75
C LYS A 442 -20.50 6.33 4.30
N ASN A 443 -21.13 7.03 3.35
CA ASN A 443 -22.46 6.68 2.85
C ASN A 443 -22.52 5.29 2.20
N THR A 444 -21.38 4.74 1.72
CA THR A 444 -21.31 3.39 1.17
C THR A 444 -21.46 2.28 2.21
N LEU A 445 -21.35 2.63 3.49
CA LEU A 445 -21.52 1.68 4.60
C LEU A 445 -23.00 1.38 4.91
N ALA A 446 -23.92 2.14 4.33
CA ALA A 446 -25.35 1.95 4.55
C ALA A 446 -25.89 0.68 3.86
N ASN A 447 -26.94 0.07 4.46
CA ASN A 447 -27.47 -1.25 4.05
C ASN A 447 -28.30 -1.28 2.79
N THR A 448 -28.73 -0.13 2.25
CA THR A 448 -29.83 -0.06 1.31
C THR A 448 -29.42 0.43 -0.08
N LEU A 449 -28.12 0.48 -0.35
CA LEU A 449 -27.64 0.96 -1.65
C LEU A 449 -27.48 -0.26 -2.56
N ASP A 450 -28.35 -0.35 -3.57
CA ASP A 450 -27.95 -1.00 -4.80
C ASP A 450 -26.73 -0.27 -5.37
N ASN A 451 -25.89 -0.96 -6.13
CA ASN A 451 -24.67 -0.34 -6.66
C ASN A 451 -24.96 0.86 -7.60
N ALA A 452 -26.17 0.98 -8.13
CA ALA A 452 -26.64 2.12 -8.94
C ALA A 452 -26.93 3.37 -8.10
N GLY A 453 -27.26 3.20 -6.82
CA GLY A 453 -27.51 4.29 -5.87
C GLY A 453 -26.29 4.73 -5.05
N LEU A 454 -25.10 4.17 -5.30
CA LEU A 454 -23.89 4.60 -4.61
C LEU A 454 -23.53 6.04 -4.99
N PRO A 455 -23.21 6.91 -4.01
CA PRO A 455 -22.72 8.23 -4.32
C PRO A 455 -21.40 8.10 -5.09
N ALA A 456 -21.35 8.66 -6.28
CA ALA A 456 -20.10 8.72 -7.05
C ALA A 456 -19.19 9.80 -6.46
N ARG A 457 -17.88 9.57 -6.48
CA ARG A 457 -16.89 10.61 -6.25
C ARG A 457 -17.08 11.72 -7.30
N LYS A 458 -17.09 12.97 -6.86
CA LYS A 458 -17.31 14.13 -7.75
C LYS A 458 -16.02 14.75 -8.23
N ALA A 459 -14.99 14.79 -7.36
CA ALA A 459 -13.71 15.34 -7.72
C ALA A 459 -12.92 14.41 -8.66
N PRO A 460 -12.27 14.97 -9.70
CA PRO A 460 -11.38 14.17 -10.53
C PRO A 460 -10.19 13.66 -9.71
N GLN A 461 -9.64 12.50 -10.12
CA GLN A 461 -8.44 11.95 -9.49
C GLN A 461 -7.34 11.78 -10.54
N TYR A 462 -6.23 12.50 -10.36
CA TYR A 462 -5.03 12.32 -11.17
C TYR A 462 -4.10 11.27 -10.54
N PHE A 463 -3.25 10.71 -11.36
CA PHE A 463 -2.16 9.81 -11.00
C PHE A 463 -0.90 10.23 -11.75
N GLU A 464 0.25 10.14 -11.10
CA GLU A 464 1.57 10.34 -11.72
C GLU A 464 2.63 9.54 -10.99
N MET A 465 3.56 8.96 -11.75
CA MET A 465 4.80 8.37 -11.27
C MET A 465 5.80 8.19 -12.43
N PHE A 466 7.00 8.73 -12.26
CA PHE A 466 8.08 8.63 -13.25
C PHE A 466 7.67 9.03 -14.67
N GLY A 467 6.76 10.01 -14.80
CA GLY A 467 6.23 10.44 -16.08
C GLY A 467 5.00 9.65 -16.56
N HIS A 468 4.69 8.49 -16.01
CA HIS A 468 3.40 7.83 -16.25
C HIS A 468 2.29 8.70 -15.73
N ARG A 469 1.26 8.95 -16.51
CA ARG A 469 0.17 9.87 -16.20
C ARG A 469 -1.17 9.20 -16.29
N GLY A 470 -2.09 9.56 -15.42
CA GLY A 470 -3.46 9.10 -15.46
C GLY A 470 -4.41 10.13 -14.87
N ILE A 471 -5.64 10.18 -15.35
CA ILE A 471 -6.72 11.01 -14.83
C ILE A 471 -8.04 10.26 -14.94
N TRP A 472 -8.78 10.21 -13.86
CA TRP A 472 -10.13 9.70 -13.81
C TRP A 472 -11.14 10.82 -13.55
N GLN A 473 -12.27 10.81 -14.26
CA GLN A 473 -13.45 11.62 -13.98
C GLN A 473 -14.71 10.95 -14.56
N ASP A 474 -15.74 10.82 -13.73
CA ASP A 474 -17.09 10.37 -14.14
C ASP A 474 -17.09 9.06 -14.96
N GLY A 475 -16.37 8.04 -14.49
CA GLY A 475 -16.23 6.75 -15.16
C GLY A 475 -15.19 6.70 -16.28
N TRP A 476 -14.74 7.86 -16.79
CA TRP A 476 -13.73 7.94 -17.83
C TRP A 476 -12.30 8.01 -17.23
N LYS A 477 -11.38 7.34 -17.89
CA LYS A 477 -9.95 7.38 -17.54
C LYS A 477 -9.10 7.58 -18.78
N ALA A 478 -8.27 8.64 -18.78
CA ALA A 478 -7.18 8.78 -19.74
C ALA A 478 -5.87 8.40 -19.05
N VAL A 479 -5.00 7.66 -19.75
CA VAL A 479 -3.73 7.18 -19.18
C VAL A 479 -2.63 7.20 -20.24
N ALA A 480 -1.40 7.54 -19.84
CA ALA A 480 -0.23 7.50 -20.71
C ALA A 480 0.90 6.75 -20.04
N PHE A 481 1.42 5.73 -20.71
CA PHE A 481 2.66 5.08 -20.34
C PHE A 481 3.82 5.92 -20.87
N HIS A 482 4.79 6.24 -20.01
CA HIS A 482 5.97 7.03 -20.35
C HIS A 482 7.21 6.13 -20.40
N PRO A 483 7.86 5.96 -21.55
CA PRO A 483 9.18 5.33 -21.62
C PRO A 483 10.23 6.27 -21.04
N MET A 484 10.96 5.83 -20.02
CA MET A 484 11.98 6.63 -19.34
C MET A 484 12.98 7.24 -20.32
N GLY A 485 13.28 8.54 -20.15
CA GLY A 485 14.23 9.28 -20.97
C GLY A 485 13.68 9.75 -22.32
N THR A 486 12.39 9.58 -22.57
CA THR A 486 11.76 10.12 -23.79
C THR A 486 11.08 11.47 -23.51
N PRO A 487 10.80 12.30 -24.54
CA PRO A 487 10.01 13.52 -24.35
C PRO A 487 8.55 13.20 -23.94
N TYR A 488 8.02 13.91 -22.94
CA TYR A 488 6.64 13.71 -22.43
C TYR A 488 5.55 13.99 -23.46
N ASP A 489 5.79 14.83 -24.45
CA ASP A 489 4.87 15.15 -25.54
C ASP A 489 4.81 14.06 -26.62
N ALA A 490 5.78 13.14 -26.63
CA ALA A 490 5.78 11.95 -27.50
C ALA A 490 4.92 10.80 -26.96
N ASP A 491 4.43 10.89 -25.72
CA ASP A 491 3.65 9.81 -25.12
C ASP A 491 2.29 9.65 -25.77
N VAL A 492 1.93 8.39 -26.02
CA VAL A 492 0.63 8.00 -26.52
C VAL A 492 -0.35 7.85 -25.36
N TRP A 493 -1.46 8.61 -25.41
CA TRP A 493 -2.53 8.52 -24.44
C TRP A 493 -3.57 7.50 -24.90
N GLU A 494 -4.00 6.66 -23.96
CA GLU A 494 -5.11 5.72 -24.07
C GLU A 494 -6.34 6.27 -23.35
N LEU A 495 -7.57 5.94 -23.79
CA LEU A 495 -8.81 6.39 -23.18
C LEU A 495 -9.75 5.22 -22.91
N TYR A 496 -10.29 5.12 -21.70
CA TYR A 496 -11.16 4.04 -21.26
C TYR A 496 -12.40 4.57 -20.57
N HIS A 497 -13.51 3.82 -20.66
CA HIS A 497 -14.72 4.03 -19.85
C HIS A 497 -14.85 2.87 -18.87
N LEU A 498 -14.38 3.07 -17.62
CA LEU A 498 -14.19 1.99 -16.64
C LEU A 498 -15.47 1.29 -16.19
N ASP A 499 -16.64 1.95 -16.31
CA ASP A 499 -17.94 1.32 -16.02
C ASP A 499 -18.36 0.31 -17.11
N GLN A 500 -17.77 0.39 -18.30
CA GLN A 500 -18.02 -0.50 -19.44
C GLN A 500 -16.84 -1.42 -19.74
N ASP A 501 -15.63 -1.00 -19.39
CA ASP A 501 -14.39 -1.71 -19.62
C ASP A 501 -13.54 -1.74 -18.34
N PHE A 502 -13.86 -2.71 -17.48
CA PHE A 502 -13.23 -2.87 -16.18
C PHE A 502 -11.71 -3.05 -16.25
N SER A 503 -11.23 -3.70 -17.29
CA SER A 503 -9.84 -4.17 -17.46
C SER A 503 -8.96 -3.27 -18.34
N GLU A 504 -9.49 -2.13 -18.82
CA GLU A 504 -8.76 -1.22 -19.73
C GLU A 504 -8.33 -1.93 -21.04
N ASN A 505 -9.23 -2.70 -21.64
CA ASN A 505 -8.94 -3.53 -22.80
C ASN A 505 -9.28 -2.85 -24.14
N HIS A 506 -10.23 -1.91 -24.16
CA HIS A 506 -10.73 -1.26 -25.37
C HIS A 506 -10.39 0.24 -25.37
N ASP A 507 -9.30 0.59 -26.03
CA ASP A 507 -8.88 1.98 -26.15
C ASP A 507 -9.81 2.78 -27.06
N LEU A 508 -10.44 3.81 -26.51
CA LEU A 508 -11.39 4.71 -27.18
C LEU A 508 -10.74 6.02 -27.69
N ALA A 509 -9.42 6.18 -27.58
CA ALA A 509 -8.72 7.42 -27.92
C ALA A 509 -9.01 7.87 -29.37
N ALA A 510 -8.98 6.95 -30.32
CA ALA A 510 -9.25 7.24 -31.72
C ALA A 510 -10.72 7.56 -32.04
N THR A 511 -11.66 7.00 -31.26
CA THR A 511 -13.11 7.16 -31.47
C THR A 511 -13.73 8.29 -30.66
N GLN A 512 -13.05 8.73 -29.59
CA GLN A 512 -13.51 9.79 -28.67
C GLN A 512 -12.39 10.83 -28.44
N PRO A 513 -11.84 11.45 -29.49
CA PRO A 513 -10.68 12.35 -29.38
C PRO A 513 -10.99 13.61 -28.55
N GLU A 514 -12.21 14.15 -28.62
CA GLU A 514 -12.60 15.32 -27.82
C GLU A 514 -12.62 15.02 -26.33
N LYS A 515 -13.11 13.82 -25.94
CA LYS A 515 -13.10 13.38 -24.53
C LYS A 515 -11.67 13.16 -24.03
N LEU A 516 -10.80 12.61 -24.86
CA LEU A 516 -9.38 12.44 -24.53
C LEU A 516 -8.72 13.81 -24.28
N GLU A 517 -8.87 14.78 -25.17
CA GLU A 517 -8.28 16.12 -25.00
C GLU A 517 -8.83 16.86 -23.77
N GLN A 518 -10.13 16.70 -23.47
CA GLN A 518 -10.73 17.22 -22.24
C GLN A 518 -10.02 16.65 -21.00
N LEU A 519 -9.80 15.35 -20.93
CA LEU A 519 -9.17 14.70 -19.78
C LEU A 519 -7.67 15.02 -19.69
N LYS A 520 -6.97 15.13 -20.82
CA LYS A 520 -5.57 15.58 -20.85
C LYS A 520 -5.43 16.99 -20.27
N ALA A 521 -6.29 17.92 -20.69
CA ALA A 521 -6.32 19.27 -20.16
C ALA A 521 -6.60 19.29 -18.64
N LEU A 522 -7.53 18.46 -18.19
CA LEU A 522 -7.84 18.31 -16.76
C LEU A 522 -6.65 17.73 -15.98
N TRP A 523 -5.92 16.76 -16.56
CA TRP A 523 -4.72 16.22 -15.92
C TRP A 523 -3.67 17.33 -15.67
N TRP A 524 -3.39 18.18 -16.68
CA TRP A 524 -2.44 19.29 -16.54
C TRP A 524 -2.90 20.32 -15.48
N GLN A 525 -4.21 20.59 -15.42
CA GLN A 525 -4.78 21.45 -14.39
C GLN A 525 -4.56 20.86 -12.98
N GLN A 526 -4.83 19.57 -12.80
CA GLN A 526 -4.61 18.89 -11.52
C GLN A 526 -3.13 18.80 -11.17
N ALA A 527 -2.26 18.54 -12.14
CA ALA A 527 -0.82 18.49 -11.95
C ALA A 527 -0.28 19.83 -11.43
N ALA A 528 -0.70 20.93 -12.02
CA ALA A 528 -0.31 22.28 -11.57
C ALA A 528 -0.83 22.60 -10.16
N ALA A 529 -2.08 22.24 -9.86
CA ALA A 529 -2.70 22.50 -8.55
C ALA A 529 -2.11 21.69 -7.40
N ASN A 530 -1.49 20.52 -7.69
CA ASN A 530 -1.00 19.57 -6.69
C ASN A 530 0.54 19.45 -6.64
N GLN A 531 1.30 20.39 -7.21
CA GLN A 531 2.77 20.39 -7.17
C GLN A 531 3.43 19.17 -7.89
N VAL A 532 2.76 18.62 -8.91
CA VAL A 532 3.31 17.54 -9.71
C VAL A 532 4.45 18.02 -10.61
N LEU A 533 4.38 19.27 -11.03
CA LEU A 533 5.34 19.86 -11.95
C LEU A 533 6.53 20.51 -11.23
N PRO A 534 7.76 20.40 -11.75
CA PRO A 534 8.13 19.63 -12.96
C PRO A 534 8.17 18.12 -12.70
N MET A 535 7.71 17.32 -13.67
CA MET A 535 7.89 15.87 -13.64
C MET A 535 9.38 15.51 -13.82
N ASP A 536 9.80 14.39 -13.23
CA ASP A 536 11.16 13.90 -13.34
C ASP A 536 11.18 12.36 -13.38
N ASP A 537 11.51 11.79 -14.52
CA ASP A 537 11.61 10.35 -14.77
C ASP A 537 13.01 9.76 -14.53
N ARG A 538 14.00 10.58 -14.14
CA ARG A 538 15.40 10.19 -13.98
C ARG A 538 15.68 9.39 -12.71
N PHE A 539 15.13 8.17 -12.62
CA PHE A 539 15.20 7.32 -11.42
C PHE A 539 16.64 7.14 -10.89
N ALA A 540 17.56 6.68 -11.75
CA ALA A 540 18.93 6.41 -11.33
C ALA A 540 19.69 7.69 -10.92
N ALA A 541 19.45 8.82 -11.61
CA ALA A 541 20.07 10.09 -11.27
C ALA A 541 19.55 10.65 -9.93
N ARG A 542 18.26 10.50 -9.65
CA ARG A 542 17.64 10.86 -8.36
C ARG A 542 18.22 10.03 -7.21
N LEU A 543 18.33 8.71 -7.41
CA LEU A 543 18.92 7.81 -6.41
C LEU A 543 20.38 8.19 -6.10
N ALA A 544 21.19 8.43 -7.14
CA ALA A 544 22.58 8.85 -6.99
C ALA A 544 22.71 10.22 -6.30
N GLU A 545 21.82 11.17 -6.59
CA GLU A 545 21.81 12.49 -5.95
C GLU A 545 21.45 12.38 -4.46
N ASN A 546 20.46 11.58 -4.10
CA ASN A 546 20.10 11.35 -2.70
C ASN A 546 21.24 10.69 -1.92
N ALA A 547 21.91 9.71 -2.50
CA ALA A 547 23.09 9.08 -1.90
C ALA A 547 24.22 10.11 -1.68
N ARG A 548 24.50 10.97 -2.67
CA ARG A 548 25.53 12.03 -2.54
C ARG A 548 25.17 13.02 -1.41
N ARG A 549 23.93 13.47 -1.33
CA ARG A 549 23.45 14.36 -0.26
C ARG A 549 23.55 13.71 1.11
N TYR A 550 23.11 12.47 1.24
CA TYR A 550 23.20 11.70 2.48
C TYR A 550 24.65 11.65 2.99
N HIS A 551 25.62 11.35 2.11
CA HIS A 551 27.03 11.33 2.47
C HIS A 551 27.62 12.72 2.75
N ALA A 552 27.16 13.77 2.04
CA ALA A 552 27.59 15.14 2.27
C ALA A 552 27.13 15.66 3.63
N ASP A 553 25.87 15.42 3.98
CA ASP A 553 25.29 15.81 5.27
C ASP A 553 25.98 15.12 6.44
N ARG A 554 26.32 13.84 6.30
CA ARG A 554 27.09 13.11 7.32
C ARG A 554 28.50 13.66 7.49
N ARG A 555 29.17 14.07 6.41
CA ARG A 555 30.51 14.71 6.47
C ARG A 555 30.45 16.10 7.11
N ALA A 556 29.47 16.90 6.72
CA ALA A 556 29.27 18.25 7.26
C ALA A 556 28.99 18.23 8.77
N ASN A 557 28.29 17.20 9.26
CA ASN A 557 27.97 16.99 10.68
C ASN A 557 29.05 16.27 11.48
N GLY A 558 30.28 16.14 10.94
CA GLY A 558 31.45 15.63 11.65
C GLY A 558 31.42 14.11 11.95
N GLN A 559 30.56 13.36 11.29
CA GLN A 559 30.56 11.90 11.37
C GLN A 559 31.68 11.34 10.48
N HIS A 560 32.91 11.33 10.96
CA HIS A 560 34.01 10.63 10.31
C HIS A 560 33.84 9.12 10.48
N GLY A 561 33.62 8.45 9.36
CA GLY A 561 34.07 7.11 9.07
C GLY A 561 33.60 5.98 9.98
N LEU A 562 32.44 5.42 9.64
CA LEU A 562 32.37 3.96 9.49
C LEU A 562 32.39 3.72 7.97
N GLN A 563 33.48 3.22 7.46
CA GLN A 563 33.51 2.55 6.17
C GLN A 563 32.60 1.31 6.33
N SER A 564 31.31 1.50 6.05
CA SER A 564 30.43 0.37 5.77
C SER A 564 30.86 -0.14 4.42
N GLY A 565 31.46 -1.30 4.35
CA GLY A 565 31.50 -2.07 3.11
C GLY A 565 30.05 -2.29 2.68
N LEU A 566 29.68 -1.64 1.61
CA LEU A 566 28.55 -1.97 0.73
C LEU A 566 29.15 -2.61 -0.51
#